data_0dbf0544b1ce10820b99cb61bccfef4e
#
_entry.id   0dbf0544b1ce10820b99cb61bccfef4e
#
_cell.length_a   1.000
_cell.length_b   1.000
_cell.length_c   1.000
_cell.angle_alpha   90.00
_cell.angle_beta   90.00
_cell.angle_gamma   90.00
#
_symmetry.space_group_name_H-M   'P 1'
#
loop_
_entity.id
_entity.type
_entity.pdbx_description
1 polymer ?
#
loop_
_entity_poly.entity_id
_entity_poly.type
_entity_poly.pdbx_seq_one_letter_code
_entity_poly.pdbx_strand_id
1 'polypeptide(L)'
;MDRNRAIADLRWVIAYWPDLHDSRLHGTPTPWRRPQLTPEQLVERDHAAWLERLERTGDALGASRAPLRVPVLDVLTDLLTDAVDLADELAAALTCPSMEPPSTGLADPRPYLEFAARRLAEVDDADLGAWAYERSRVMVATAARALGLVYDGQVLDVECPWCRGITPETPGGGARTWQVRDLFGGRSCGHGQPYRRFCTECEQQIVITCENAGCEPPLGCAGTWWRGQPCWPLHDWDWLAEQVRAIEAYVS
;
A
#
# COMPACT_ATOMS: atom_id res chain seq x y z
N MET A 1 21.53 5.57 0.61
CA MET A 1 20.42 4.99 1.41
C MET A 1 19.18 4.82 0.54
N ASP A 2 18.84 5.79 -0.26
CA ASP A 2 17.61 5.82 -1.08
C ASP A 2 17.60 4.78 -2.22
N ARG A 3 18.74 4.53 -2.84
CA ARG A 3 18.93 3.44 -3.82
C ARG A 3 18.43 2.07 -3.31
N ASN A 4 18.84 1.69 -2.11
CA ASN A 4 18.43 0.38 -1.56
C ASN A 4 16.93 0.34 -1.25
N ARG A 5 16.35 1.48 -0.88
CA ARG A 5 14.90 1.61 -0.71
C ARG A 5 14.17 1.51 -2.05
N ALA A 6 14.67 2.21 -3.08
CA ALA A 6 14.13 2.09 -4.43
C ALA A 6 14.10 0.63 -4.91
N ILE A 7 15.22 -0.09 -4.75
CA ILE A 7 15.28 -1.52 -5.10
C ILE A 7 14.26 -2.36 -4.31
N ALA A 8 14.09 -2.07 -3.03
CA ALA A 8 13.09 -2.76 -2.21
C ALA A 8 11.67 -2.48 -2.68
N ASP A 9 11.36 -1.22 -3.00
CA ASP A 9 10.06 -0.79 -3.53
C ASP A 9 9.75 -1.46 -4.88
N LEU A 10 10.70 -1.48 -5.81
CA LEU A 10 10.52 -2.15 -7.10
C LEU A 10 10.25 -3.65 -6.94
N ARG A 11 11.00 -4.32 -6.06
CA ARG A 11 10.78 -5.74 -5.73
C ARG A 11 9.42 -5.97 -5.10
N TRP A 12 8.95 -5.03 -4.30
CA TRP A 12 7.61 -5.08 -3.73
C TRP A 12 6.54 -5.04 -4.83
N VAL A 13 6.63 -4.11 -5.79
CA VAL A 13 5.70 -4.03 -6.92
C VAL A 13 5.73 -5.32 -7.76
N ILE A 14 6.92 -5.86 -8.05
CA ILE A 14 7.07 -7.15 -8.78
C ILE A 14 6.32 -8.27 -8.07
N ALA A 15 6.46 -8.35 -6.74
CA ALA A 15 5.87 -9.39 -5.94
C ALA A 15 4.35 -9.33 -5.87
N TYR A 16 3.78 -8.11 -5.82
CA TYR A 16 2.33 -7.91 -5.74
C TYR A 16 1.65 -7.75 -7.11
N TRP A 17 2.42 -7.72 -8.19
CA TRP A 17 1.86 -7.63 -9.53
C TRP A 17 0.83 -8.73 -9.87
N PRO A 18 1.05 -10.03 -9.55
CA PRO A 18 0.05 -11.06 -9.80
C PRO A 18 -1.28 -10.77 -9.10
N ASP A 19 -1.23 -10.36 -7.83
CA ASP A 19 -2.43 -10.03 -7.05
C ASP A 19 -3.19 -8.86 -7.66
N LEU A 20 -2.46 -7.82 -8.11
CA LEU A 20 -3.04 -6.65 -8.76
C LEU A 20 -3.66 -7.02 -10.11
N HIS A 21 -2.95 -7.80 -10.92
CA HIS A 21 -3.42 -8.27 -12.20
C HIS A 21 -4.68 -9.12 -12.07
N ASP A 22 -4.74 -10.00 -11.07
CA ASP A 22 -5.90 -10.84 -10.81
C ASP A 22 -7.10 -10.03 -10.27
N SER A 23 -6.85 -8.94 -9.54
CA SER A 23 -7.89 -8.06 -8.99
C SER A 23 -8.69 -7.30 -10.06
N ARG A 24 -8.23 -7.27 -11.33
CA ARG A 24 -8.94 -6.68 -12.47
C ARG A 24 -10.28 -7.34 -12.77
N LEU A 25 -10.46 -8.61 -12.38
CA LEU A 25 -11.67 -9.36 -12.62
C LEU A 25 -12.66 -9.20 -11.48
N HIS A 26 -13.92 -8.91 -11.78
CA HIS A 26 -14.98 -8.94 -10.78
C HIS A 26 -15.17 -10.37 -10.26
N GLY A 27 -15.16 -10.52 -8.95
CA GLY A 27 -15.33 -11.83 -8.29
C GLY A 27 -14.03 -12.57 -8.00
N THR A 28 -12.87 -12.02 -8.39
CA THR A 28 -11.59 -12.50 -7.86
C THR A 28 -11.63 -12.29 -6.33
N PRO A 29 -11.51 -13.33 -5.51
CA PRO A 29 -11.50 -13.13 -4.08
C PRO A 29 -10.30 -12.27 -3.75
N THR A 30 -10.56 -11.08 -3.20
CA THR A 30 -9.51 -10.34 -2.48
C THR A 30 -8.88 -11.36 -1.54
N PRO A 31 -7.55 -11.45 -1.40
CA PRO A 31 -6.91 -12.43 -0.53
C PRO A 31 -7.17 -12.16 0.97
N TRP A 32 -8.29 -11.58 1.29
CA TRP A 32 -8.83 -11.51 2.64
C TRP A 32 -9.15 -12.93 3.11
N ARG A 33 -8.60 -13.30 4.24
CA ARG A 33 -9.07 -14.48 4.99
C ARG A 33 -10.59 -14.39 5.03
N ARG A 34 -11.26 -15.33 4.37
CA ARG A 34 -12.69 -15.51 4.63
C ARG A 34 -12.83 -15.66 6.13
N PRO A 35 -13.66 -14.84 6.81
CA PRO A 35 -14.06 -15.19 8.15
C PRO A 35 -14.51 -16.66 8.11
N GLN A 36 -14.07 -17.47 9.03
CA GLN A 36 -14.55 -18.85 9.13
C GLN A 36 -16.01 -18.73 9.57
N LEU A 37 -16.89 -18.62 8.58
CA LEU A 37 -18.32 -18.56 8.82
C LEU A 37 -18.77 -19.93 9.31
N THR A 38 -19.59 -19.95 10.34
CA THR A 38 -20.26 -21.18 10.76
C THR A 38 -21.18 -21.68 9.64
N PRO A 39 -21.52 -22.97 9.60
CA PRO A 39 -22.47 -23.50 8.60
C PRO A 39 -23.78 -22.72 8.52
N GLU A 40 -24.29 -22.22 9.66
CA GLU A 40 -25.48 -21.39 9.74
C GLU A 40 -25.29 -20.03 9.07
N GLN A 41 -24.19 -19.36 9.34
CA GLN A 41 -23.83 -18.08 8.69
C GLN A 41 -23.60 -18.24 7.18
N LEU A 42 -23.11 -19.40 6.73
CA LEU A 42 -23.00 -19.71 5.30
C LEU A 42 -24.37 -19.80 4.63
N VAL A 43 -25.33 -20.50 5.26
CA VAL A 43 -26.70 -20.62 4.76
C VAL A 43 -27.40 -19.27 4.71
N GLU A 44 -27.24 -18.44 5.76
CA GLU A 44 -27.81 -17.09 5.82
C GLU A 44 -27.25 -16.18 4.75
N ARG A 45 -25.93 -16.22 4.54
CA ARG A 45 -25.25 -15.48 3.47
C ARG A 45 -25.70 -15.92 2.09
N ASP A 46 -25.81 -17.23 1.86
CA ASP A 46 -26.21 -17.77 0.56
C ASP A 46 -27.69 -17.46 0.28
N HIS A 47 -28.53 -17.44 1.30
CA HIS A 47 -29.92 -16.98 1.21
C HIS A 47 -30.02 -15.48 0.92
N ALA A 48 -29.24 -14.64 1.61
CA ALA A 48 -29.15 -13.20 1.33
C ALA A 48 -28.66 -12.93 -0.10
N ALA A 49 -27.64 -13.64 -0.57
CA ALA A 49 -27.14 -13.54 -1.93
C ALA A 49 -28.14 -14.01 -2.99
N TRP A 50 -29.00 -14.96 -2.65
CA TRP A 50 -30.11 -15.40 -3.51
C TRP A 50 -31.21 -14.35 -3.61
N LEU A 51 -31.62 -13.75 -2.49
CA LEU A 51 -32.59 -12.64 -2.46
C LEU A 51 -32.07 -11.43 -3.26
N GLU A 52 -30.81 -11.06 -3.07
CA GLU A 52 -30.16 -9.98 -3.82
C GLU A 52 -30.14 -10.25 -5.33
N ARG A 53 -29.96 -11.51 -5.77
CA ARG A 53 -30.08 -11.90 -7.16
C ARG A 53 -31.50 -11.74 -7.70
N LEU A 54 -32.52 -12.12 -6.91
CA LEU A 54 -33.92 -11.97 -7.30
C LEU A 54 -34.31 -10.49 -7.48
N GLU A 55 -33.88 -9.64 -6.57
CA GLU A 55 -34.11 -8.19 -6.65
C GLU A 55 -33.42 -7.57 -7.88
N ARG A 56 -32.20 -8.02 -8.18
CA ARG A 56 -31.44 -7.53 -9.35
C ARG A 56 -31.99 -8.04 -10.69
N THR A 57 -32.70 -9.15 -10.72
CA THR A 57 -33.23 -9.70 -11.98
C THR A 57 -34.43 -8.90 -12.50
N GLY A 58 -35.04 -8.05 -11.65
CA GLY A 58 -36.17 -7.21 -12.03
C GLY A 58 -35.84 -5.96 -12.84
N ASP A 59 -34.60 -5.41 -12.72
CA ASP A 59 -34.34 -4.04 -13.17
C ASP A 59 -33.36 -3.87 -14.35
N ALA A 60 -32.77 -4.92 -14.91
CA ALA A 60 -31.77 -4.71 -15.96
C ALA A 60 -31.63 -5.87 -16.95
N LEU A 61 -32.59 -6.03 -17.81
CA LEU A 61 -32.34 -6.64 -19.13
C LEU A 61 -31.34 -5.73 -19.90
N GLY A 62 -30.04 -6.04 -19.79
CA GLY A 62 -28.98 -5.35 -20.53
C GLY A 62 -27.84 -4.75 -19.73
N ALA A 63 -27.95 -4.61 -18.41
CA ALA A 63 -26.83 -4.14 -17.57
C ALA A 63 -25.96 -5.31 -17.11
N SER A 64 -25.24 -5.94 -18.03
CA SER A 64 -24.11 -6.78 -17.68
C SER A 64 -23.05 -5.85 -17.07
N ARG A 65 -22.74 -6.00 -15.77
CA ARG A 65 -21.57 -5.33 -15.20
C ARG A 65 -20.36 -5.74 -16.02
N ALA A 66 -19.59 -4.75 -16.46
CA ALA A 66 -18.33 -5.03 -17.13
C ALA A 66 -17.55 -6.04 -16.26
N PRO A 67 -17.08 -7.16 -16.82
CA PRO A 67 -16.36 -8.18 -16.06
C PRO A 67 -15.03 -7.66 -15.52
N LEU A 68 -14.61 -6.48 -15.95
CA LEU A 68 -13.35 -5.84 -15.64
C LEU A 68 -13.56 -4.62 -14.74
N ARG A 69 -12.68 -4.45 -13.78
CA ARG A 69 -12.61 -3.24 -12.94
C ARG A 69 -11.76 -2.18 -13.66
N VAL A 70 -12.41 -1.22 -14.31
CA VAL A 70 -11.75 -0.14 -15.05
C VAL A 70 -10.68 0.58 -14.22
N PRO A 71 -10.94 1.00 -12.96
CA PRO A 71 -9.92 1.66 -12.15
C PRO A 71 -8.65 0.81 -11.90
N VAL A 72 -8.79 -0.52 -11.87
CA VAL A 72 -7.64 -1.41 -11.75
C VAL A 72 -6.88 -1.51 -13.06
N LEU A 73 -7.56 -1.49 -14.19
CA LEU A 73 -6.92 -1.48 -15.51
C LEU A 73 -6.11 -0.20 -15.73
N ASP A 74 -6.63 0.95 -15.28
CA ASP A 74 -5.91 2.23 -15.32
C ASP A 74 -4.61 2.11 -14.51
N VAL A 75 -4.68 1.60 -13.27
CA VAL A 75 -3.50 1.37 -12.43
C VAL A 75 -2.49 0.42 -13.08
N LEU A 76 -2.93 -0.66 -13.72
CA LEU A 76 -2.05 -1.59 -14.42
C LEU A 76 -1.33 -0.91 -15.59
N THR A 77 -2.03 -0.04 -16.32
CA THR A 77 -1.48 0.72 -17.44
C THR A 77 -0.47 1.77 -16.96
N ASP A 78 -0.81 2.50 -15.91
CA ASP A 78 0.07 3.51 -15.31
C ASP A 78 1.36 2.87 -14.80
N LEU A 79 1.26 1.75 -14.05
CA LEU A 79 2.43 1.03 -13.55
C LEU A 79 3.32 0.48 -14.67
N LEU A 80 2.73 0.03 -15.79
CA LEU A 80 3.53 -0.39 -16.94
C LEU A 80 4.27 0.80 -17.55
N THR A 81 3.58 1.92 -17.74
CA THR A 81 4.18 3.15 -18.29
C THR A 81 5.32 3.63 -17.39
N ASP A 82 5.07 3.75 -16.09
CA ASP A 82 6.08 4.16 -15.11
C ASP A 82 7.29 3.21 -15.09
N ALA A 83 7.06 1.89 -15.24
CA ALA A 83 8.14 0.90 -15.26
C ALA A 83 9.02 1.01 -16.52
N VAL A 84 8.39 1.26 -17.69
CA VAL A 84 9.10 1.48 -18.95
C VAL A 84 9.93 2.77 -18.87
N ASP A 85 9.29 3.87 -18.45
CA ASP A 85 9.96 5.18 -18.33
C ASP A 85 11.14 5.10 -17.35
N LEU A 86 10.98 4.46 -16.20
CA LEU A 86 12.06 4.26 -15.23
C LEU A 86 13.22 3.45 -15.81
N ALA A 87 12.92 2.38 -16.55
CA ALA A 87 13.94 1.54 -17.18
C ALA A 87 14.72 2.30 -18.25
N ASP A 88 14.02 3.07 -19.09
CA ASP A 88 14.64 3.85 -20.17
C ASP A 88 15.47 5.02 -19.63
N GLU A 89 14.99 5.75 -18.63
CA GLU A 89 15.73 6.82 -17.98
C GLU A 89 17.01 6.31 -17.29
N LEU A 90 16.94 5.16 -16.62
CA LEU A 90 18.12 4.50 -16.04
C LEU A 90 19.09 4.01 -17.11
N ALA A 91 18.60 3.45 -18.21
CA ALA A 91 19.44 3.05 -19.33
C ALA A 91 20.19 4.24 -19.93
N ALA A 92 19.49 5.36 -20.14
CA ALA A 92 20.06 6.60 -20.65
C ALA A 92 21.11 7.19 -19.68
N ALA A 93 20.81 7.27 -18.39
CA ALA A 93 21.72 7.79 -17.35
C ALA A 93 23.00 6.95 -17.23
N LEU A 94 22.89 5.64 -17.39
CA LEU A 94 24.02 4.70 -17.32
C LEU A 94 24.69 4.42 -18.68
N THR A 95 24.23 5.08 -19.74
CA THR A 95 24.75 4.89 -21.11
C THR A 95 24.75 3.40 -21.50
N CYS A 96 23.72 2.67 -21.09
CA CYS A 96 23.55 1.26 -21.45
C CYS A 96 22.37 1.07 -22.41
N PRO A 97 22.31 -0.04 -23.16
CA PRO A 97 21.17 -0.31 -24.04
C PRO A 97 19.84 -0.34 -23.27
N SER A 98 18.81 0.31 -23.82
CA SER A 98 17.43 0.18 -23.34
C SER A 98 16.97 -1.27 -23.41
N MET A 99 16.03 -1.62 -22.56
CA MET A 99 15.48 -2.96 -22.56
C MET A 99 14.57 -3.15 -23.78
N GLU A 100 14.81 -4.22 -24.52
CA GLU A 100 13.93 -4.58 -25.64
C GLU A 100 12.57 -5.04 -25.11
N PRO A 101 11.44 -4.53 -25.64
CA PRO A 101 10.12 -4.94 -25.17
C PRO A 101 9.95 -6.47 -25.26
N PRO A 102 9.37 -7.11 -24.23
CA PRO A 102 9.17 -8.54 -24.26
C PRO A 102 8.26 -8.96 -25.44
N SER A 103 8.68 -9.95 -26.21
CA SER A 103 8.02 -10.44 -27.43
C SER A 103 6.65 -11.08 -27.18
N THR A 104 6.25 -11.24 -25.94
CA THR A 104 5.01 -11.93 -25.53
C THR A 104 3.73 -11.11 -25.71
N GLY A 105 3.83 -9.83 -26.06
CA GLY A 105 2.67 -8.94 -26.23
C GLY A 105 1.85 -8.72 -24.96
N LEU A 106 2.27 -9.25 -23.83
CA LEU A 106 1.62 -9.03 -22.55
C LEU A 106 2.15 -7.74 -21.91
N ALA A 107 1.23 -6.91 -21.46
CA ALA A 107 1.52 -5.69 -20.71
C ALA A 107 2.00 -6.06 -19.29
N ASP A 108 3.25 -6.50 -19.15
CA ASP A 108 3.88 -6.94 -17.91
C ASP A 108 5.03 -6.00 -17.54
N PRO A 109 4.92 -5.22 -16.44
CA PRO A 109 5.97 -4.31 -16.01
C PRO A 109 7.16 -5.00 -15.36
N ARG A 110 7.03 -6.26 -14.90
CA ARG A 110 8.06 -6.96 -14.10
C ARG A 110 9.43 -7.01 -14.77
N PRO A 111 9.56 -7.31 -16.08
CA PRO A 111 10.88 -7.32 -16.72
C PRO A 111 11.58 -5.95 -16.66
N TYR A 112 10.83 -4.85 -16.81
CA TYR A 112 11.36 -3.48 -16.73
C TYR A 112 11.78 -3.14 -15.30
N LEU A 113 10.95 -3.51 -14.30
CA LEU A 113 11.25 -3.30 -12.89
C LEU A 113 12.46 -4.13 -12.43
N GLU A 114 12.61 -5.37 -12.91
CA GLU A 114 13.79 -6.20 -12.65
C GLU A 114 15.05 -5.62 -13.29
N PHE A 115 14.94 -5.10 -14.50
CA PHE A 115 16.03 -4.37 -15.16
C PHE A 115 16.43 -3.15 -14.34
N ALA A 116 15.46 -2.30 -13.98
CA ALA A 116 15.70 -1.11 -13.17
C ALA A 116 16.35 -1.46 -11.81
N ALA A 117 15.85 -2.46 -11.10
CA ALA A 117 16.40 -2.89 -9.82
C ALA A 117 17.86 -3.39 -9.94
N ARG A 118 18.21 -4.11 -11.01
CA ARG A 118 19.59 -4.54 -11.28
C ARG A 118 20.49 -3.36 -11.58
N ARG A 119 20.04 -2.44 -12.43
CA ARG A 119 20.84 -1.26 -12.79
C ARG A 119 21.07 -0.33 -11.60
N LEU A 120 20.05 -0.11 -10.77
CA LEU A 120 20.21 0.65 -9.53
C LEU A 120 21.24 0.04 -8.58
N ALA A 121 21.38 -1.28 -8.55
CA ALA A 121 22.39 -1.93 -7.71
C ALA A 121 23.83 -1.57 -8.14
N GLU A 122 24.04 -1.22 -9.41
CA GLU A 122 25.34 -0.84 -9.99
C GLU A 122 25.62 0.67 -9.89
N VAL A 123 24.62 1.49 -9.49
CA VAL A 123 24.71 2.96 -9.45
C VAL A 123 25.36 3.42 -8.14
N ASP A 124 26.36 4.27 -8.23
CA ASP A 124 26.97 4.97 -7.08
C ASP A 124 26.49 6.44 -6.96
N ASP A 125 25.74 6.93 -7.94
CA ASP A 125 25.18 8.28 -7.96
C ASP A 125 24.02 8.39 -6.94
N ALA A 126 24.18 9.27 -5.96
CA ALA A 126 23.20 9.48 -4.90
C ALA A 126 21.92 10.18 -5.42
N ASP A 127 22.06 11.12 -6.37
CA ASP A 127 20.94 11.88 -6.91
C ASP A 127 20.06 10.99 -7.79
N LEU A 128 20.67 10.14 -8.61
CA LEU A 128 19.95 9.15 -9.39
C LEU A 128 19.25 8.13 -8.48
N GLY A 129 19.90 7.74 -7.39
CA GLY A 129 19.30 6.87 -6.37
C GLY A 129 18.09 7.50 -5.67
N ALA A 130 18.17 8.79 -5.34
CA ALA A 130 17.06 9.53 -4.73
C ALA A 130 15.90 9.70 -5.70
N TRP A 131 16.17 10.09 -6.94
CA TRP A 131 15.17 10.19 -7.99
C TRP A 131 14.43 8.86 -8.23
N ALA A 132 15.17 7.75 -8.36
CA ALA A 132 14.58 6.45 -8.54
C ALA A 132 13.71 6.02 -7.33
N TYR A 133 14.11 6.44 -6.12
CA TYR A 133 13.34 6.20 -4.91
C TYR A 133 12.00 6.95 -4.93
N GLU A 134 11.99 8.22 -5.31
CA GLU A 134 10.75 8.98 -5.43
C GLU A 134 9.78 8.34 -6.43
N ARG A 135 10.28 7.89 -7.59
CA ARG A 135 9.48 7.19 -8.60
C ARG A 135 8.92 5.86 -8.08
N SER A 136 9.77 5.02 -7.48
CA SER A 136 9.36 3.72 -6.97
C SER A 136 8.32 3.83 -5.83
N ARG A 137 8.41 4.88 -5.00
CA ARG A 137 7.42 5.20 -3.96
C ARG A 137 6.02 5.45 -4.53
N VAL A 138 5.93 6.20 -5.63
CA VAL A 138 4.65 6.45 -6.30
C VAL A 138 4.04 5.15 -6.80
N MET A 139 4.85 4.28 -7.42
CA MET A 139 4.40 2.97 -7.91
C MET A 139 3.87 2.08 -6.77
N VAL A 140 4.61 2.00 -5.64
CA VAL A 140 4.17 1.25 -4.45
C VAL A 140 2.86 1.82 -3.90
N ALA A 141 2.76 3.15 -3.77
CA ALA A 141 1.56 3.81 -3.26
C ALA A 141 0.34 3.53 -4.14
N THR A 142 0.50 3.57 -5.46
CA THR A 142 -0.55 3.30 -6.44
C THR A 142 -1.02 1.84 -6.39
N ALA A 143 -0.08 0.89 -6.42
CA ALA A 143 -0.38 -0.54 -6.34
C ALA A 143 -1.01 -0.92 -4.99
N ALA A 144 -0.46 -0.43 -3.87
CA ALA A 144 -0.97 -0.71 -2.54
C ALA A 144 -2.39 -0.18 -2.34
N ARG A 145 -2.68 1.04 -2.82
CA ARG A 145 -4.03 1.61 -2.78
C ARG A 145 -5.03 0.77 -3.57
N ALA A 146 -4.67 0.33 -4.76
CA ALA A 146 -5.53 -0.51 -5.60
C ALA A 146 -5.81 -1.88 -4.96
N LEU A 147 -4.84 -2.42 -4.22
CA LEU A 147 -4.97 -3.68 -3.47
C LEU A 147 -5.61 -3.51 -2.09
N GLY A 148 -5.83 -2.29 -1.62
CA GLY A 148 -6.27 -2.02 -0.25
C GLY A 148 -5.23 -2.42 0.81
N LEU A 149 -3.94 -2.32 0.47
CA LEU A 149 -2.83 -2.65 1.36
C LEU A 149 -2.26 -1.39 2.02
N VAL A 150 -1.66 -1.58 3.19
CA VAL A 150 -0.81 -0.56 3.83
C VAL A 150 0.66 -0.79 3.44
N TYR A 151 1.42 0.30 3.35
CA TYR A 151 2.84 0.26 3.00
C TYR A 151 3.66 1.21 3.88
N ASP A 152 4.93 0.95 4.01
CA ASP A 152 5.85 1.78 4.81
C ASP A 152 5.90 3.22 4.27
N GLY A 153 5.71 4.20 5.14
CA GLY A 153 5.65 5.63 4.82
C GLY A 153 4.33 6.10 4.21
N GLN A 154 3.29 5.28 4.23
CA GLN A 154 1.94 5.72 3.88
C GLN A 154 1.47 6.80 4.86
N VAL A 155 1.19 7.99 4.35
CA VAL A 155 0.53 9.05 5.12
C VAL A 155 -0.95 8.72 5.23
N LEU A 156 -1.47 8.74 6.44
CA LEU A 156 -2.90 8.53 6.68
C LEU A 156 -3.66 9.85 6.52
N ASP A 157 -4.80 9.80 5.84
CA ASP A 157 -5.65 10.97 5.61
C ASP A 157 -6.53 11.29 6.82
N VAL A 158 -5.89 11.35 7.99
CA VAL A 158 -6.52 11.71 9.26
C VAL A 158 -5.60 12.63 10.05
N GLU A 159 -6.17 13.50 10.85
CA GLU A 159 -5.40 14.33 11.77
C GLU A 159 -5.06 13.57 13.05
N CYS A 160 -3.84 13.76 13.54
CA CYS A 160 -3.48 13.21 14.83
C CYS A 160 -4.37 13.82 15.94
N PRO A 161 -5.06 13.01 16.73
CA PRO A 161 -5.99 13.51 17.76
C PRO A 161 -5.32 14.37 18.83
N TRP A 162 -4.03 14.21 19.04
CA TRP A 162 -3.30 14.92 20.09
C TRP A 162 -2.64 16.20 19.62
N CYS A 163 -1.83 16.16 18.55
CA CYS A 163 -1.19 17.37 18.04
C CYS A 163 -2.03 18.12 16.99
N ARG A 164 -3.15 17.56 16.52
CA ARG A 164 -4.04 18.14 15.48
C ARG A 164 -3.28 18.64 14.25
N GLY A 165 -2.19 17.99 13.92
CA GLY A 165 -1.35 18.41 12.79
C GLY A 165 -0.69 19.78 12.97
N ILE A 166 -0.52 20.25 14.19
CA ILE A 166 0.23 21.48 14.47
C ILE A 166 1.72 21.18 14.32
N THR A 167 2.34 21.73 13.29
CA THR A 167 3.79 21.60 13.01
C THR A 167 4.40 22.99 12.85
N PRO A 168 5.74 23.13 12.85
CA PRO A 168 6.36 24.41 12.54
C PRO A 168 5.94 25.01 11.20
N GLU A 169 5.68 24.16 10.20
CA GLU A 169 5.24 24.55 8.86
C GLU A 169 3.73 24.85 8.81
N THR A 170 2.94 24.22 9.68
CA THR A 170 1.48 24.39 9.78
C THR A 170 1.07 24.71 11.22
N PRO A 171 1.37 25.93 11.71
CA PRO A 171 1.08 26.31 13.10
C PRO A 171 -0.43 26.40 13.39
N GLY A 172 -1.26 26.51 12.36
CA GLY A 172 -2.73 26.45 12.48
C GLY A 172 -3.30 25.03 12.58
N GLY A 173 -2.48 24.01 12.47
CA GLY A 173 -2.91 22.61 12.48
C GLY A 173 -3.31 22.09 11.09
N GLY A 174 -3.88 20.89 11.04
CA GLY A 174 -4.38 20.26 9.81
C GLY A 174 -3.36 19.46 9.02
N ALA A 175 -2.08 19.43 9.44
CA ALA A 175 -1.09 18.56 8.79
C ALA A 175 -1.39 17.08 9.06
N ARG A 176 -1.23 16.26 8.02
CA ARG A 176 -1.34 14.79 8.13
C ARG A 176 -0.02 14.23 8.65
N THR A 177 0.09 14.09 9.96
CA THR A 177 1.33 13.69 10.65
C THR A 177 1.40 12.19 10.93
N TRP A 178 0.32 11.45 10.71
CA TRP A 178 0.33 10.01 10.92
C TRP A 178 0.84 9.27 9.71
N GLN A 179 1.81 8.41 9.94
CA GLN A 179 2.38 7.55 8.89
C GLN A 179 2.45 6.10 9.35
N VAL A 180 2.21 5.20 8.41
CA VAL A 180 2.49 3.77 8.61
C VAL A 180 3.99 3.55 8.50
N ARG A 181 4.58 2.88 9.48
CA ARG A 181 5.99 2.53 9.50
C ARG A 181 6.20 1.04 9.70
N ASP A 182 7.15 0.52 8.95
CA ASP A 182 7.72 -0.79 9.17
C ASP A 182 9.01 -0.63 9.99
N LEU A 183 8.98 -1.05 11.25
CA LEU A 183 10.10 -0.87 12.18
C LEU A 183 11.38 -1.58 11.73
N PHE A 184 11.28 -2.60 10.89
CA PHE A 184 12.41 -3.42 10.43
C PHE A 184 12.85 -3.16 8.99
N GLY A 185 12.22 -2.20 8.30
CA GLY A 185 12.71 -1.69 7.01
C GLY A 185 12.74 -2.71 5.87
N GLY A 186 11.71 -3.52 5.73
CA GLY A 186 11.60 -4.43 4.58
C GLY A 186 12.45 -5.71 4.65
N ARG A 187 13.17 -5.97 5.74
CA ARG A 187 13.92 -7.23 5.88
C ARG A 187 12.94 -8.39 5.95
N SER A 188 13.22 -9.44 5.17
CA SER A 188 12.48 -10.69 5.27
C SER A 188 12.45 -11.14 6.73
N CYS A 189 11.27 -11.43 7.26
CA CYS A 189 11.21 -12.03 8.59
C CYS A 189 11.94 -13.38 8.50
N GLY A 190 12.84 -13.66 9.47
CA GLY A 190 13.56 -14.94 9.56
C GLY A 190 12.66 -16.16 9.73
N HIS A 191 11.34 -15.99 9.62
CA HIS A 191 10.30 -17.01 9.83
C HIS A 191 9.91 -17.76 8.55
N GLY A 192 10.70 -17.64 7.46
CA GLY A 192 10.55 -18.45 6.24
C GLY A 192 9.35 -18.11 5.37
N GLN A 193 8.59 -17.08 5.70
CA GLN A 193 7.49 -16.58 4.88
C GLN A 193 8.02 -15.50 3.93
N PRO A 194 7.81 -15.62 2.60
CA PRO A 194 8.31 -14.63 1.63
C PRO A 194 7.65 -13.25 1.79
N TYR A 195 6.51 -13.18 2.47
CA TYR A 195 5.77 -11.94 2.70
C TYR A 195 5.11 -11.96 4.08
N ARG A 196 5.18 -10.81 4.76
CA ARG A 196 4.72 -10.55 6.13
C ARG A 196 3.22 -10.72 6.37
N ARG A 197 2.44 -10.95 5.33
CA ARG A 197 0.97 -11.00 5.35
C ARG A 197 0.38 -12.04 6.32
N PHE A 198 1.18 -12.99 6.81
CA PHE A 198 0.70 -14.10 7.63
C PHE A 198 1.57 -14.39 8.86
N CYS A 199 2.55 -13.55 9.14
CA CYS A 199 3.38 -13.71 10.31
C CYS A 199 2.87 -12.80 11.42
N THR A 200 2.26 -13.36 12.44
CA THR A 200 1.74 -12.61 13.61
C THR A 200 2.84 -11.82 14.32
N GLU A 201 4.06 -12.31 14.33
CA GLU A 201 5.22 -11.61 14.89
C GLU A 201 5.64 -10.42 14.02
N CYS A 202 5.41 -10.48 12.70
CA CYS A 202 5.68 -9.38 11.79
C CYS A 202 4.58 -8.31 11.80
N GLU A 203 3.35 -8.67 12.14
CA GLU A 203 2.25 -7.70 12.31
C GLU A 203 2.55 -6.71 13.43
N GLN A 204 3.30 -7.12 14.45
CA GLN A 204 3.76 -6.24 15.53
C GLN A 204 4.82 -5.21 15.09
N GLN A 205 5.35 -5.36 13.89
CA GLN A 205 6.39 -4.50 13.32
C GLN A 205 5.82 -3.36 12.48
N ILE A 206 4.55 -3.44 12.10
CA ILE A 206 3.83 -2.38 11.40
C ILE A 206 3.15 -1.52 12.45
N VAL A 207 3.52 -0.25 12.46
CA VAL A 207 3.00 0.72 13.43
C VAL A 207 2.50 1.97 12.72
N ILE A 208 1.58 2.69 13.33
CA ILE A 208 1.33 4.09 13.00
C ILE A 208 2.24 4.94 13.89
N THR A 209 2.99 5.87 13.29
CA THR A 209 3.78 6.86 14.01
C THR A 209 3.21 8.25 13.79
N CYS A 210 3.35 9.14 14.77
CA CYS A 210 3.15 10.56 14.55
C CYS A 210 4.50 11.21 14.26
N GLU A 211 4.71 11.69 13.04
CA GLU A 211 5.96 12.32 12.60
C GLU A 211 6.16 13.74 13.17
N ASN A 212 5.21 14.28 13.91
CA ASN A 212 5.37 15.54 14.60
C ASN A 212 6.22 15.37 15.87
N ALA A 213 7.40 15.96 15.89
CA ALA A 213 8.33 15.89 17.03
C ALA A 213 7.76 16.49 18.33
N GLY A 214 6.76 17.37 18.23
CA GLY A 214 6.06 17.96 19.38
C GLY A 214 4.78 17.21 19.78
N CYS A 215 4.55 16.01 19.25
CA CYS A 215 3.36 15.24 19.61
C CYS A 215 3.56 14.54 20.96
N GLU A 216 2.81 14.98 21.95
CA GLU A 216 2.81 14.40 23.30
C GLU A 216 1.42 13.84 23.62
N PRO A 217 1.14 12.57 23.29
CA PRO A 217 -0.09 11.93 23.72
C PRO A 217 -0.17 11.87 25.25
N PRO A 218 -1.36 11.98 25.87
CA PRO A 218 -1.54 11.81 27.30
C PRO A 218 -0.99 10.47 27.80
N LEU A 219 -0.62 10.40 29.08
CA LEU A 219 -0.17 9.16 29.71
C LEU A 219 -1.21 8.04 29.49
N GLY A 220 -0.74 6.90 28.99
CA GLY A 220 -1.58 5.75 28.65
C GLY A 220 -2.18 5.78 27.23
N CYS A 221 -2.06 6.89 26.50
CA CYS A 221 -2.49 6.98 25.10
C CYS A 221 -1.33 6.80 24.09
N ALA A 222 -0.08 6.85 24.55
CA ALA A 222 1.07 6.46 23.73
C ALA A 222 1.21 4.94 23.81
N GLY A 223 0.99 4.22 22.69
CA GLY A 223 1.17 2.77 22.66
C GLY A 223 2.59 2.37 23.02
N THR A 224 3.56 2.89 22.28
CA THR A 224 5.00 2.74 22.55
C THR A 224 5.77 3.91 21.92
N TRP A 225 7.09 3.92 22.08
CA TRP A 225 7.95 4.98 21.52
C TRP A 225 8.97 4.37 20.57
N TRP A 226 9.07 4.95 19.40
CA TRP A 226 10.08 4.58 18.40
C TRP A 226 10.81 5.83 17.92
N ARG A 227 12.13 5.85 18.08
CA ARG A 227 12.99 7.01 17.72
C ARG A 227 12.52 8.35 18.29
N GLY A 228 11.93 8.33 19.49
CA GLY A 228 11.42 9.54 20.13
C GLY A 228 10.05 10.00 19.65
N GLN A 229 9.37 9.22 18.83
CA GLN A 229 8.02 9.49 18.36
C GLN A 229 7.03 8.48 18.95
N PRO A 230 5.80 8.91 19.28
CA PRO A 230 4.77 7.98 19.73
C PRO A 230 4.34 7.08 18.58
N CYS A 231 4.21 5.79 18.84
CA CYS A 231 3.77 4.84 17.84
C CYS A 231 2.79 3.81 18.41
N TRP A 232 1.93 3.31 17.52
CA TRP A 232 0.85 2.39 17.86
C TRP A 232 0.95 1.17 16.94
N PRO A 233 1.17 -0.03 17.50
CA PRO A 233 1.18 -1.28 16.75
C PRO A 233 -0.22 -1.61 16.22
N LEU A 234 -0.28 -2.54 15.28
CA LEU A 234 -1.49 -2.89 14.54
C LEU A 234 -2.69 -3.25 15.44
N HIS A 235 -2.43 -3.86 16.60
CA HIS A 235 -3.50 -4.23 17.54
C HIS A 235 -4.16 -3.01 18.23
N ASP A 236 -3.54 -1.84 18.19
CA ASP A 236 -4.09 -0.60 18.76
C ASP A 236 -4.89 0.21 17.71
N TRP A 237 -4.92 -0.20 16.44
CA TRP A 237 -5.49 0.61 15.37
C TRP A 237 -7.01 0.80 15.48
N ASP A 238 -7.73 -0.20 15.95
CA ASP A 238 -9.17 -0.08 16.21
C ASP A 238 -9.45 0.98 17.28
N TRP A 239 -8.68 0.94 18.37
CA TRP A 239 -8.74 1.95 19.42
C TRP A 239 -8.35 3.35 18.91
N LEU A 240 -7.31 3.47 18.08
CA LEU A 240 -6.94 4.73 17.43
C LEU A 240 -8.08 5.29 16.57
N ALA A 241 -8.74 4.43 15.80
CA ALA A 241 -9.89 4.84 14.97
C ALA A 241 -11.05 5.37 15.84
N GLU A 242 -11.26 4.82 17.02
CA GLU A 242 -12.25 5.35 17.98
C GLU A 242 -11.86 6.74 18.50
N GLN A 243 -10.56 6.96 18.80
CA GLN A 243 -10.09 8.29 19.24
C GLN A 243 -10.31 9.36 18.16
N VAL A 244 -10.03 9.03 16.88
CA VAL A 244 -10.28 9.94 15.75
C VAL A 244 -11.77 10.28 15.66
N ARG A 245 -12.66 9.28 15.66
CA ARG A 245 -14.11 9.48 15.58
C ARG A 245 -14.66 10.33 16.74
N ALA A 246 -14.14 10.12 17.95
CA ALA A 246 -14.57 10.89 19.12
C ALA A 246 -14.27 12.39 18.98
N ILE A 247 -13.15 12.74 18.34
CA ILE A 247 -12.77 14.13 18.11
C ILE A 247 -13.58 14.74 16.97
N GLU A 248 -13.78 14.01 15.87
CA GLU A 248 -14.63 14.48 14.76
C GLU A 248 -16.06 14.78 15.24
N ALA A 249 -16.61 13.92 16.10
CA ALA A 249 -17.94 14.13 16.70
C ALA A 249 -18.00 15.34 17.66
N TYR A 250 -16.86 15.77 18.24
CA TYR A 250 -16.83 16.92 19.13
C TYR A 250 -16.69 18.26 18.37
N VAL A 251 -16.16 18.22 17.16
CA VAL A 251 -15.91 19.40 16.31
C VAL A 251 -17.11 19.69 15.37
N SER A 252 -18.00 18.73 15.17
CA SER A 252 -19.25 18.86 14.38
C SER A 252 -20.37 19.46 15.19
#